data_0b4c05ef630456ee6c39211a59007891
#
_entry.id   0b4c05ef630456ee6c39211a59007891
#
_cell.length_a   1.000
_cell.length_b   1.000
_cell.length_c   1.000
_cell.angle_alpha   90.00
_cell.angle_beta   90.00
_cell.angle_gamma   90.00
#
_symmetry.space_group_name_H-M   'P 1'
#
loop_
_entity.id
_entity.type
_entity.pdbx_description
1 polymer ?
#
loop_
_entity_poly.entity_id
_entity_poly.type
_entity_poly.pdbx_seq_one_letter_code
_entity_poly.pdbx_strand_id
1 'polypeptide(L)'
;MRFGQLNVNLTGMIVALGLALTVSTAHAQDNPFEPGWDLDPATSFIRFGSIKHVEGKEIVETHSFATFGSSIEADGKATINVKLESVDTRNDLRNVRMRFLFFETFKFPEAVVTAQLSPDMAAGLAPGGQKEVQIPFSMDIHGASNRLVTDAIITPDSNDRFVAASARPIVFHVDDFALGNNLRKIAETAGGFDIVPEMNITYQFTFVRRAAGASAQVADAAPATPTPDVPQPSAALETQGEFSYEECVGRFEILSETGNIYFASGSARLDAESDFVLSTVVDIVQRCPSLRLLISGHTDDDGSNAYNQSLSERRALSVVDYLSRRGVDRRRLHSAGFGEDRPMVPNDSAFNKSRNRRIEFSLYQ
;
A
#
# COMPACT_ATOMS: atom_id res chain seq x y z
N MET A 1 -18.03 -57.99 -100.75
CA MET A 1 -18.09 -56.50 -100.84
C MET A 1 -19.27 -56.04 -100.04
N ARG A 2 -19.03 -55.36 -98.96
CA ARG A 2 -19.77 -54.34 -98.25
C ARG A 2 -19.28 -54.28 -96.76
N PHE A 3 -18.69 -53.22 -96.46
CA PHE A 3 -18.23 -52.86 -95.16
C PHE A 3 -19.43 -52.53 -94.28
N GLY A 4 -19.48 -53.09 -93.04
CA GLY A 4 -20.40 -52.75 -91.98
C GLY A 4 -19.61 -51.99 -90.88
N GLN A 5 -20.02 -50.76 -90.70
CA GLN A 5 -19.43 -49.95 -89.63
C GLN A 5 -20.00 -50.35 -88.29
N LEU A 6 -19.10 -50.57 -87.32
CA LEU A 6 -19.44 -50.78 -85.90
C LEU A 6 -19.37 -49.46 -85.18
N ASN A 7 -20.52 -48.92 -84.77
CA ASN A 7 -20.58 -47.78 -83.89
C ASN A 7 -20.40 -48.25 -82.45
N VAL A 8 -19.31 -47.84 -81.79
CA VAL A 8 -19.13 -48.04 -80.35
C VAL A 8 -19.46 -46.72 -79.61
N ASN A 9 -20.58 -46.68 -78.95
CA ASN A 9 -20.91 -45.61 -78.01
C ASN A 9 -20.09 -45.75 -76.70
N LEU A 10 -19.16 -44.83 -76.47
CA LEU A 10 -18.40 -44.72 -75.29
C LEU A 10 -19.11 -43.72 -74.34
N THR A 11 -19.94 -44.19 -73.39
CA THR A 11 -20.53 -43.37 -72.33
C THR A 11 -19.52 -43.19 -71.27
N GLY A 12 -18.85 -42.04 -71.25
CA GLY A 12 -17.90 -41.66 -70.24
C GLY A 12 -18.58 -41.35 -68.89
N MET A 13 -18.36 -42.17 -67.89
CA MET A 13 -18.80 -41.96 -66.53
C MET A 13 -17.80 -41.03 -65.80
N ILE A 14 -18.16 -39.73 -65.70
CA ILE A 14 -17.40 -38.78 -64.91
C ILE A 14 -17.71 -39.04 -63.45
N VAL A 15 -16.76 -39.66 -62.73
CA VAL A 15 -16.78 -39.74 -61.25
C VAL A 15 -16.26 -38.40 -60.76
N ALA A 16 -17.16 -37.53 -60.34
CA ALA A 16 -16.79 -36.32 -59.62
C ALA A 16 -16.39 -36.70 -58.19
N LEU A 17 -15.07 -36.72 -57.91
CA LEU A 17 -14.51 -36.85 -56.59
C LEU A 17 -14.74 -35.53 -55.84
N GLY A 18 -15.86 -35.44 -55.10
CA GLY A 18 -16.14 -34.32 -54.21
C GLY A 18 -15.17 -34.34 -53.03
N LEU A 19 -14.13 -33.51 -53.11
CA LEU A 19 -13.27 -33.19 -51.95
C LEU A 19 -14.08 -32.34 -50.97
N ALA A 20 -14.72 -32.96 -49.97
CA ALA A 20 -15.32 -32.25 -48.88
C ALA A 20 -14.18 -31.66 -48.04
N LEU A 21 -13.86 -30.40 -48.29
CA LEU A 21 -13.06 -29.59 -47.36
C LEU A 21 -13.89 -29.43 -46.08
N THR A 22 -13.66 -30.30 -45.09
CA THR A 22 -14.08 -30.03 -43.73
C THR A 22 -13.24 -28.83 -43.26
N VAL A 23 -13.79 -27.64 -43.37
CA VAL A 23 -13.30 -26.48 -42.64
C VAL A 23 -13.52 -26.83 -41.15
N SER A 24 -12.47 -27.35 -40.48
CA SER A 24 -12.42 -27.34 -39.03
C SER A 24 -12.47 -25.88 -38.64
N THR A 25 -13.65 -25.41 -38.25
CA THR A 25 -13.73 -24.20 -37.43
C THR A 25 -12.97 -24.52 -36.15
N ALA A 26 -11.69 -24.11 -36.09
CA ALA A 26 -11.01 -23.95 -34.83
C ALA A 26 -11.96 -23.06 -34.02
N HIS A 27 -12.62 -23.63 -33.04
CA HIS A 27 -13.29 -22.82 -32.04
C HIS A 27 -12.17 -21.98 -31.45
N ALA A 28 -12.21 -20.66 -31.73
CA ALA A 28 -11.39 -19.72 -30.97
C ALA A 28 -11.70 -20.07 -29.52
N GLN A 29 -10.69 -20.52 -28.80
CA GLN A 29 -10.83 -20.83 -27.37
C GLN A 29 -11.29 -19.51 -26.75
N ASP A 30 -12.54 -19.47 -26.26
CA ASP A 30 -13.09 -18.23 -25.68
C ASP A 30 -12.09 -17.74 -24.64
N ASN A 31 -11.60 -16.53 -24.81
CA ASN A 31 -10.64 -15.94 -23.89
C ASN A 31 -11.33 -15.78 -22.52
N PRO A 32 -10.90 -16.51 -21.48
CA PRO A 32 -11.57 -16.49 -20.18
C PRO A 32 -11.50 -15.13 -19.49
N PHE A 33 -10.64 -14.24 -19.98
CA PHE A 33 -10.44 -12.92 -19.39
C PHE A 33 -11.32 -11.84 -20.06
N GLU A 34 -11.93 -12.09 -21.22
CA GLU A 34 -12.83 -11.12 -21.85
C GLU A 34 -14.21 -11.09 -21.19
N PRO A 35 -14.80 -9.88 -21.07
CA PRO A 35 -14.30 -8.54 -21.39
C PRO A 35 -13.42 -7.91 -20.30
N GLY A 36 -13.01 -8.64 -19.31
CA GLY A 36 -12.28 -8.24 -18.12
C GLY A 36 -13.04 -8.58 -16.85
N TRP A 37 -12.36 -8.44 -15.70
CA TRP A 37 -12.91 -8.73 -14.40
C TRP A 37 -12.56 -7.62 -13.43
N ASP A 38 -13.53 -7.21 -12.62
CA ASP A 38 -13.38 -6.22 -11.57
C ASP A 38 -13.52 -6.87 -10.19
N LEU A 39 -12.80 -6.35 -9.20
CA LEU A 39 -12.86 -6.82 -7.83
C LEU A 39 -14.22 -6.47 -7.20
N ASP A 40 -14.81 -7.43 -6.48
CA ASP A 40 -15.87 -7.18 -5.52
C ASP A 40 -15.26 -6.96 -4.13
N PRO A 41 -15.12 -5.71 -3.66
CA PRO A 41 -14.44 -5.42 -2.41
C PRO A 41 -15.20 -5.92 -1.17
N ALA A 42 -16.52 -6.07 -1.26
CA ALA A 42 -17.34 -6.47 -0.11
C ALA A 42 -17.05 -7.89 0.38
N THR A 43 -16.52 -8.75 -0.49
CA THR A 43 -16.20 -10.15 -0.19
C THR A 43 -14.73 -10.48 -0.35
N SER A 44 -13.88 -9.46 -0.49
CA SER A 44 -12.44 -9.58 -0.68
C SER A 44 -11.68 -9.08 0.54
N PHE A 45 -10.49 -9.64 0.79
CA PHE A 45 -9.59 -9.14 1.83
C PHE A 45 -8.12 -9.40 1.49
N ILE A 46 -7.26 -8.57 2.07
CA ILE A 46 -5.81 -8.77 2.16
C ILE A 46 -5.44 -8.70 3.64
N ARG A 47 -4.71 -9.70 4.13
CA ARG A 47 -4.18 -9.75 5.49
C ARG A 47 -2.69 -9.99 5.46
N PHE A 48 -1.99 -9.40 6.42
CA PHE A 48 -0.59 -9.70 6.63
C PHE A 48 -0.35 -10.04 8.10
N GLY A 49 0.60 -10.92 8.33
CA GLY A 49 0.99 -11.35 9.66
C GLY A 49 2.37 -10.84 10.02
N SER A 50 2.56 -10.56 11.31
CA SER A 50 3.85 -10.27 11.91
C SER A 50 4.05 -11.11 13.17
N ILE A 51 5.31 -11.41 13.49
CA ILE A 51 5.70 -12.14 14.69
C ILE A 51 6.63 -11.26 15.51
N LYS A 52 6.36 -11.15 16.80
CA LYS A 52 7.22 -10.42 17.73
C LYS A 52 7.49 -11.25 18.98
N HIS A 53 8.66 -11.03 19.57
CA HIS A 53 9.03 -11.62 20.85
C HIS A 53 8.91 -10.59 21.96
N VAL A 54 8.11 -10.89 22.97
CA VAL A 54 7.89 -10.03 24.13
C VAL A 54 8.09 -10.89 25.39
N GLU A 55 9.03 -10.53 26.24
CA GLU A 55 9.33 -11.27 27.50
C GLU A 55 9.53 -12.79 27.27
N GLY A 56 10.20 -13.15 26.17
CA GLY A 56 10.45 -14.55 25.79
C GLY A 56 9.25 -15.32 25.23
N LYS A 57 8.14 -14.64 24.96
CA LYS A 57 6.97 -15.22 24.32
C LYS A 57 6.87 -14.75 22.86
N GLU A 58 6.55 -15.69 21.99
CA GLU A 58 6.21 -15.39 20.60
C GLU A 58 4.74 -14.95 20.52
N ILE A 59 4.52 -13.80 19.90
CA ILE A 59 3.18 -13.24 19.66
C ILE A 59 3.00 -13.10 18.17
N VAL A 60 2.03 -13.82 17.63
CA VAL A 60 1.61 -13.74 16.22
C VAL A 60 0.44 -12.77 16.11
N GLU A 61 0.58 -11.77 15.27
CA GLU A 61 -0.46 -10.76 15.03
C GLU A 61 -0.87 -10.80 13.56
N THR A 62 -2.16 -10.57 13.31
CA THR A 62 -2.71 -10.46 11.95
C THR A 62 -3.33 -9.09 11.77
N HIS A 63 -2.98 -8.45 10.69
CA HIS A 63 -3.40 -7.10 10.29
C HIS A 63 -4.05 -7.14 8.91
N SER A 64 -4.70 -6.07 8.50
CA SER A 64 -5.36 -5.97 7.20
C SER A 64 -5.14 -4.60 6.54
N PHE A 65 -5.57 -4.50 5.28
CA PHE A 65 -5.75 -3.24 4.59
C PHE A 65 -7.24 -3.06 4.29
N ALA A 66 -7.79 -1.88 4.58
CA ALA A 66 -9.20 -1.59 4.37
C ALA A 66 -9.50 -1.15 2.93
N THR A 67 -8.52 -0.57 2.23
CA THR A 67 -8.70 -0.04 0.88
C THR A 67 -7.70 -0.66 -0.09
N PHE A 68 -8.22 -1.36 -1.06
CA PHE A 68 -7.46 -1.92 -2.18
C PHE A 68 -8.41 -2.13 -3.37
N GLY A 69 -7.85 -2.11 -4.56
CA GLY A 69 -8.57 -2.38 -5.79
C GLY A 69 -7.84 -3.41 -6.64
N SER A 70 -8.56 -4.09 -7.53
CA SER A 70 -7.95 -5.01 -8.47
C SER A 70 -8.79 -5.13 -9.73
N SER A 71 -8.12 -5.33 -10.86
CA SER A 71 -8.77 -5.68 -12.12
C SER A 71 -7.96 -6.75 -12.85
N ILE A 72 -8.64 -7.52 -13.68
CA ILE A 72 -8.01 -8.38 -14.69
C ILE A 72 -8.49 -7.91 -16.05
N GLU A 73 -7.54 -7.54 -16.89
CA GLU A 73 -7.84 -7.06 -18.23
C GLU A 73 -8.04 -8.23 -19.21
N ALA A 74 -8.62 -7.94 -20.37
CA ALA A 74 -8.91 -8.93 -21.41
C ALA A 74 -7.66 -9.69 -21.92
N ASP A 75 -6.47 -9.10 -21.79
CA ASP A 75 -5.19 -9.74 -22.13
C ASP A 75 -4.62 -10.63 -21.01
N GLY A 76 -5.35 -10.76 -19.89
CA GLY A 76 -4.94 -11.52 -18.71
C GLY A 76 -4.01 -10.76 -17.77
N LYS A 77 -3.75 -9.47 -18.00
CA LYS A 77 -2.98 -8.65 -17.04
C LYS A 77 -3.84 -8.38 -15.80
N ALA A 78 -3.40 -8.91 -14.66
CA ALA A 78 -3.97 -8.63 -13.36
C ALA A 78 -3.18 -7.54 -12.66
N THR A 79 -3.88 -6.57 -12.06
CA THR A 79 -3.28 -5.51 -11.25
C THR A 79 -4.03 -5.39 -9.94
N ILE A 80 -3.29 -5.29 -8.83
CA ILE A 80 -3.83 -5.04 -7.48
C ILE A 80 -3.12 -3.81 -6.93
N ASN A 81 -3.91 -2.82 -6.52
CA ASN A 81 -3.42 -1.60 -5.87
C ASN A 81 -3.88 -1.61 -4.42
N VAL A 82 -2.96 -1.49 -3.49
CA VAL A 82 -3.24 -1.46 -2.04
C VAL A 82 -2.89 -0.09 -1.51
N LYS A 83 -3.84 0.62 -0.93
CA LYS A 83 -3.60 1.89 -0.24
C LYS A 83 -2.95 1.60 1.11
N LEU A 84 -1.65 1.88 1.25
CA LEU A 84 -0.88 1.56 2.46
C LEU A 84 -1.34 2.37 3.67
N GLU A 85 -1.92 3.55 3.47
CA GLU A 85 -2.55 4.35 4.52
C GLU A 85 -3.75 3.66 5.18
N SER A 86 -4.38 2.72 4.48
CA SER A 86 -5.53 1.97 4.96
C SER A 86 -5.17 0.77 5.86
N VAL A 87 -3.92 0.69 6.31
CA VAL A 87 -3.48 -0.36 7.23
C VAL A 87 -4.29 -0.35 8.52
N ASP A 88 -4.80 -1.52 8.90
CA ASP A 88 -5.53 -1.73 10.14
C ASP A 88 -4.89 -2.84 10.98
N THR A 89 -4.32 -2.44 12.09
CA THR A 89 -3.74 -3.32 13.10
C THR A 89 -4.63 -3.45 14.35
N ARG A 90 -5.83 -2.89 14.32
CA ARG A 90 -6.75 -2.78 15.47
C ARG A 90 -6.15 -2.04 16.67
N ASN A 91 -5.22 -1.15 16.40
CA ASN A 91 -4.60 -0.27 17.38
C ASN A 91 -4.19 1.03 16.66
N ASP A 92 -4.83 2.15 17.04
CA ASP A 92 -4.69 3.42 16.32
C ASP A 92 -3.25 3.95 16.35
N LEU A 93 -2.58 3.89 17.50
CA LEU A 93 -1.18 4.30 17.60
C LEU A 93 -0.27 3.45 16.71
N ARG A 94 -0.51 2.14 16.68
CA ARG A 94 0.25 1.25 15.78
C ARG A 94 -0.07 1.52 14.31
N ASN A 95 -1.32 1.80 13.95
CA ASN A 95 -1.69 2.19 12.59
C ASN A 95 -0.91 3.43 12.15
N VAL A 96 -0.80 4.43 13.02
CA VAL A 96 -0.01 5.64 12.77
C VAL A 96 1.47 5.28 12.56
N ARG A 97 2.07 4.46 13.43
CA ARG A 97 3.48 4.01 13.29
C ARG A 97 3.70 3.23 11.99
N MET A 98 2.77 2.35 11.63
CA MET A 98 2.84 1.61 10.36
C MET A 98 2.82 2.54 9.14
N ARG A 99 1.94 3.53 9.12
CA ARG A 99 1.81 4.50 8.02
C ARG A 99 3.08 5.35 7.87
N PHE A 100 3.57 5.92 8.95
CA PHE A 100 4.62 6.92 8.90
C PHE A 100 6.03 6.34 9.04
N LEU A 101 6.22 5.35 9.90
CA LEU A 101 7.55 4.79 10.17
C LEU A 101 7.87 3.56 9.32
N PHE A 102 6.87 2.69 9.07
CA PHE A 102 7.10 1.47 8.33
C PHE A 102 6.95 1.68 6.84
N PHE A 103 5.76 2.06 6.38
CA PHE A 103 5.47 2.22 4.97
C PHE A 103 5.90 3.57 4.41
N GLU A 104 6.12 4.59 5.24
CA GLU A 104 6.38 5.98 4.82
C GLU A 104 5.34 6.43 3.75
N THR A 105 4.03 6.29 4.06
CA THR A 105 2.93 6.43 3.10
C THR A 105 2.88 7.80 2.41
N PHE A 106 3.49 8.81 3.01
CA PHE A 106 3.68 10.14 2.42
C PHE A 106 4.64 10.15 1.22
N LYS A 107 5.53 9.16 1.08
CA LYS A 107 6.41 8.95 -0.07
C LYS A 107 5.92 7.80 -0.94
N PHE A 108 5.42 6.76 -0.32
CA PHE A 108 5.02 5.51 -0.93
C PHE A 108 3.56 5.18 -0.55
N PRO A 109 2.57 5.86 -1.16
CA PRO A 109 1.18 5.73 -0.74
C PRO A 109 0.55 4.38 -1.06
N GLU A 110 1.13 3.65 -2.01
CA GLU A 110 0.55 2.41 -2.54
C GLU A 110 1.58 1.28 -2.62
N ALA A 111 1.08 0.05 -2.48
CA ALA A 111 1.74 -1.13 -3.00
C ALA A 111 1.00 -1.59 -4.26
N VAL A 112 1.76 -1.96 -5.29
CA VAL A 112 1.22 -2.40 -6.57
C VAL A 112 1.68 -3.82 -6.85
N VAL A 113 0.73 -4.70 -7.14
CA VAL A 113 1.00 -6.09 -7.54
C VAL A 113 0.54 -6.28 -8.97
N THR A 114 1.39 -6.86 -9.82
CA THR A 114 1.08 -7.17 -11.20
C THR A 114 1.39 -8.63 -11.52
N ALA A 115 0.47 -9.29 -12.21
CA ALA A 115 0.66 -10.64 -12.71
C ALA A 115 0.15 -10.74 -14.16
N GLN A 116 0.77 -11.63 -14.95
CA GLN A 116 0.27 -12.02 -16.26
C GLN A 116 -0.36 -13.40 -16.13
N LEU A 117 -1.67 -13.48 -16.25
CA LEU A 117 -2.43 -14.71 -16.21
C LEU A 117 -2.46 -15.35 -17.61
N SER A 118 -2.38 -16.67 -17.67
CA SER A 118 -2.57 -17.40 -18.93
C SER A 118 -3.94 -18.08 -18.96
N PRO A 119 -4.57 -18.23 -20.12
CA PRO A 119 -5.84 -18.92 -20.28
C PRO A 119 -5.85 -20.35 -19.70
N ASP A 120 -4.71 -21.02 -19.71
CA ASP A 120 -4.57 -22.38 -19.15
C ASP A 120 -4.83 -22.46 -17.64
N MET A 121 -4.63 -21.33 -16.92
CA MET A 121 -4.95 -21.26 -15.49
C MET A 121 -6.44 -21.45 -15.24
N ALA A 122 -7.29 -20.98 -16.16
CA ALA A 122 -8.74 -21.14 -16.09
C ALA A 122 -9.25 -22.41 -16.81
N ALA A 123 -8.41 -23.11 -17.57
CA ALA A 123 -8.81 -24.27 -18.33
C ALA A 123 -9.35 -25.42 -17.45
N GLY A 124 -10.51 -25.96 -17.82
CA GLY A 124 -11.17 -27.05 -17.10
C GLY A 124 -11.90 -26.64 -15.83
N LEU A 125 -11.96 -25.36 -15.48
CA LEU A 125 -12.75 -24.86 -14.38
C LEU A 125 -14.22 -24.70 -14.78
N ALA A 126 -15.10 -25.28 -14.01
CA ALA A 126 -16.54 -25.11 -14.10
C ALA A 126 -17.09 -24.58 -12.77
N PRO A 127 -18.26 -23.94 -12.74
CA PRO A 127 -18.89 -23.50 -11.49
C PRO A 127 -18.96 -24.63 -10.44
N GLY A 128 -18.53 -24.35 -9.22
CA GLY A 128 -18.41 -25.30 -8.12
C GLY A 128 -17.16 -26.18 -8.14
N GLY A 129 -16.31 -26.10 -9.19
CA GLY A 129 -14.98 -26.72 -9.20
C GLY A 129 -13.93 -25.89 -8.48
N GLN A 130 -12.77 -26.49 -8.23
CA GLN A 130 -11.60 -25.82 -7.67
C GLN A 130 -10.34 -26.23 -8.42
N LYS A 131 -9.42 -25.29 -8.56
CA LYS A 131 -8.10 -25.56 -9.14
C LYS A 131 -7.04 -24.76 -8.39
N GLU A 132 -6.00 -25.45 -7.94
CA GLU A 132 -4.79 -24.80 -7.44
C GLU A 132 -3.90 -24.46 -8.61
N VAL A 133 -3.48 -23.19 -8.69
CA VAL A 133 -2.59 -22.66 -9.73
C VAL A 133 -1.46 -21.87 -9.10
N GLN A 134 -0.29 -21.98 -9.72
CA GLN A 134 0.86 -21.20 -9.32
C GLN A 134 0.93 -19.91 -10.17
N ILE A 135 0.92 -18.76 -9.52
CA ILE A 135 0.89 -17.44 -10.19
C ILE A 135 2.17 -16.69 -9.81
N PRO A 136 3.14 -16.53 -10.74
CA PRO A 136 4.23 -15.59 -10.58
C PRO A 136 3.71 -14.16 -10.71
N PHE A 137 4.18 -13.28 -9.84
CA PHE A 137 3.80 -11.87 -9.84
C PHE A 137 4.97 -10.98 -9.44
N SER A 138 4.89 -9.71 -9.81
CA SER A 138 5.76 -8.64 -9.28
C SER A 138 5.03 -7.84 -8.24
N MET A 139 5.71 -7.52 -7.15
CA MET A 139 5.22 -6.64 -6.10
C MET A 139 6.14 -5.44 -5.97
N ASP A 140 5.56 -4.24 -6.08
CA ASP A 140 6.24 -2.96 -5.88
C ASP A 140 5.73 -2.35 -4.59
N ILE A 141 6.61 -2.19 -3.61
CA ILE A 141 6.30 -1.58 -2.32
C ILE A 141 7.52 -0.80 -1.83
N HIS A 142 7.29 0.36 -1.25
CA HIS A 142 8.34 1.21 -0.66
C HIS A 142 9.49 1.53 -1.65
N GLY A 143 9.17 1.67 -2.95
CA GLY A 143 10.15 1.96 -4.00
C GLY A 143 11.03 0.79 -4.41
N ALA A 144 10.82 -0.41 -3.88
CA ALA A 144 11.49 -1.64 -4.30
C ALA A 144 10.51 -2.57 -5.00
N SER A 145 11.01 -3.29 -6.04
CA SER A 145 10.22 -4.23 -6.82
C SER A 145 10.85 -5.61 -6.78
N ASN A 146 10.07 -6.63 -6.43
CA ASN A 146 10.52 -8.01 -6.40
C ASN A 146 9.51 -8.96 -7.04
N ARG A 147 10.04 -10.08 -7.55
CA ARG A 147 9.22 -11.16 -8.11
C ARG A 147 9.00 -12.23 -7.06
N LEU A 148 7.74 -12.57 -6.89
CA LEU A 148 7.27 -13.60 -5.96
C LEU A 148 6.38 -14.58 -6.69
N VAL A 149 5.96 -15.63 -5.99
CA VAL A 149 5.02 -16.63 -6.51
C VAL A 149 3.98 -16.90 -5.44
N THR A 150 2.72 -17.00 -5.82
CA THR A 150 1.65 -17.46 -4.95
C THR A 150 1.03 -18.75 -5.49
N ASP A 151 0.68 -19.65 -4.59
CA ASP A 151 -0.20 -20.77 -4.88
C ASP A 151 -1.63 -20.28 -4.58
N ALA A 152 -2.45 -20.20 -5.60
CA ALA A 152 -3.82 -19.70 -5.51
C ALA A 152 -4.84 -20.80 -5.79
N ILE A 153 -5.89 -20.86 -4.99
CA ILE A 153 -7.06 -21.69 -5.26
C ILE A 153 -8.10 -20.83 -5.98
N ILE A 154 -8.42 -21.22 -7.20
CA ILE A 154 -9.44 -20.57 -8.02
C ILE A 154 -10.73 -21.38 -7.92
N THR A 155 -11.80 -20.71 -7.54
CA THR A 155 -13.14 -21.32 -7.37
C THR A 155 -14.17 -20.49 -8.12
N PRO A 156 -14.61 -20.89 -9.31
CA PRO A 156 -15.74 -20.26 -9.98
C PRO A 156 -17.05 -20.53 -9.20
N ASP A 157 -17.76 -19.46 -8.88
CA ASP A 157 -19.11 -19.52 -8.30
C ASP A 157 -20.16 -19.56 -9.43
N SER A 158 -19.90 -18.81 -10.50
CA SER A 158 -20.70 -18.78 -11.72
C SER A 158 -19.81 -18.47 -12.94
N ASN A 159 -20.42 -18.35 -14.12
CA ASN A 159 -19.69 -17.90 -15.31
C ASN A 159 -19.19 -16.44 -15.21
N ASP A 160 -19.80 -15.65 -14.32
CA ASP A 160 -19.53 -14.22 -14.17
C ASP A 160 -18.96 -13.85 -12.79
N ARG A 161 -18.61 -14.86 -11.97
CA ARG A 161 -18.05 -14.65 -10.63
C ARG A 161 -17.10 -15.79 -10.26
N PHE A 162 -15.93 -15.45 -9.74
CA PHE A 162 -15.02 -16.43 -9.13
C PHE A 162 -14.29 -15.86 -7.93
N VAL A 163 -13.78 -16.76 -7.09
CA VAL A 163 -12.93 -16.44 -5.94
C VAL A 163 -11.52 -16.95 -6.22
N ALA A 164 -10.53 -16.10 -5.98
CA ALA A 164 -9.11 -16.45 -5.93
C ALA A 164 -8.60 -16.26 -4.50
N ALA A 165 -8.15 -17.32 -3.86
CA ALA A 165 -7.64 -17.26 -2.50
C ALA A 165 -6.24 -17.87 -2.41
N SER A 166 -5.38 -17.33 -1.54
CA SER A 166 -4.08 -17.94 -1.27
C SER A 166 -4.24 -19.34 -0.67
N ALA A 167 -3.67 -20.36 -1.31
CA ALA A 167 -3.63 -21.72 -0.77
C ALA A 167 -2.71 -21.81 0.46
N ARG A 168 -1.66 -21.00 0.45
CA ARG A 168 -0.64 -20.86 1.51
C ARG A 168 -0.28 -19.39 1.68
N PRO A 169 0.21 -18.96 2.87
CA PRO A 169 0.74 -17.62 3.04
C PRO A 169 1.91 -17.36 2.09
N ILE A 170 1.96 -16.18 1.50
CA ILE A 170 3.12 -15.68 0.77
C ILE A 170 4.08 -15.12 1.82
N VAL A 171 5.29 -15.67 1.91
CA VAL A 171 6.29 -15.24 2.88
C VAL A 171 7.42 -14.50 2.17
N PHE A 172 7.85 -13.37 2.70
CA PHE A 172 8.99 -12.59 2.20
C PHE A 172 9.71 -11.88 3.34
N HIS A 173 10.98 -11.58 3.14
CA HIS A 173 11.79 -10.82 4.08
C HIS A 173 11.62 -9.32 3.84
N VAL A 174 11.50 -8.52 4.90
CA VAL A 174 11.24 -7.07 4.80
C VAL A 174 12.39 -6.32 4.11
N ASP A 175 13.62 -6.83 4.17
CA ASP A 175 14.77 -6.24 3.48
C ASP A 175 14.67 -6.37 1.96
N ASP A 176 13.92 -7.35 1.45
CA ASP A 176 13.66 -7.50 0.01
C ASP A 176 12.95 -6.26 -0.55
N PHE A 177 12.28 -5.50 0.31
CA PHE A 177 11.53 -4.29 -0.04
C PHE A 177 12.06 -3.02 0.66
N ALA A 178 13.32 -3.02 1.07
CA ALA A 178 13.97 -1.89 1.76
C ALA A 178 13.27 -1.43 3.05
N LEU A 179 12.50 -2.30 3.71
CA LEU A 179 11.73 -2.01 4.92
C LEU A 179 12.44 -2.40 6.23
N GLY A 180 13.61 -3.04 6.19
CA GLY A 180 14.29 -3.54 7.39
C GLY A 180 14.72 -2.43 8.36
N ASN A 181 15.17 -1.27 7.85
CA ASN A 181 15.48 -0.11 8.69
C ASN A 181 14.21 0.44 9.38
N ASN A 182 13.11 0.44 8.66
CA ASN A 182 11.84 0.92 9.16
C ASN A 182 11.24 -0.02 10.20
N LEU A 183 11.44 -1.33 10.03
CA LEU A 183 11.07 -2.33 11.04
C LEU A 183 11.80 -2.07 12.37
N ARG A 184 13.12 -1.78 12.32
CA ARG A 184 13.89 -1.45 13.54
C ARG A 184 13.36 -0.19 14.22
N LYS A 185 13.04 0.86 13.48
CA LYS A 185 12.44 2.09 14.05
C LYS A 185 11.12 1.80 14.76
N ILE A 186 10.26 0.98 14.15
CA ILE A 186 9.00 0.56 14.81
C ILE A 186 9.29 -0.20 16.09
N ALA A 187 10.21 -1.15 16.07
CA ALA A 187 10.56 -1.94 17.24
C ALA A 187 11.06 -1.05 18.40
N GLU A 188 11.96 -0.10 18.11
CA GLU A 188 12.48 0.88 19.06
C GLU A 188 11.37 1.74 19.66
N THR A 189 10.52 2.33 18.80
CA THR A 189 9.41 3.21 19.23
C THR A 189 8.32 2.45 20.00
N ALA A 190 8.17 1.16 19.74
CA ALA A 190 7.16 0.31 20.40
C ALA A 190 7.61 -0.29 21.74
N GLY A 191 8.82 0.04 22.23
CA GLY A 191 9.33 -0.45 23.52
C GLY A 191 10.48 -1.45 23.38
N GLY A 192 11.14 -1.52 22.22
CA GLY A 192 12.32 -2.36 22.00
C GLY A 192 12.00 -3.84 21.81
N PHE A 193 10.87 -4.17 21.22
CA PHE A 193 10.52 -5.56 20.91
C PHE A 193 11.38 -6.12 19.78
N ASP A 194 11.69 -7.39 19.87
CA ASP A 194 12.26 -8.13 18.74
C ASP A 194 11.12 -8.53 17.78
N ILE A 195 11.12 -7.96 16.59
CA ILE A 195 10.15 -8.26 15.53
C ILE A 195 10.85 -9.08 14.46
N VAL A 196 10.30 -10.26 14.17
CA VAL A 196 10.82 -11.13 13.11
C VAL A 196 10.74 -10.40 11.77
N PRO A 197 11.84 -10.31 11.01
CA PRO A 197 11.90 -9.54 9.76
C PRO A 197 11.22 -10.25 8.57
N GLU A 198 10.36 -11.22 8.85
CA GLU A 198 9.57 -11.94 7.87
C GLU A 198 8.10 -11.54 7.98
N MET A 199 7.49 -11.26 6.84
CA MET A 199 6.06 -11.00 6.74
C MET A 199 5.40 -12.11 5.95
N ASN A 200 4.15 -12.40 6.31
CA ASN A 200 3.32 -13.33 5.56
C ASN A 200 2.05 -12.62 5.10
N ILE A 201 1.62 -12.89 3.86
CA ILE A 201 0.40 -12.33 3.27
C ILE A 201 -0.56 -13.46 2.94
N THR A 202 -1.83 -13.28 3.28
CA THR A 202 -2.94 -14.09 2.82
C THR A 202 -4.00 -13.18 2.19
N TYR A 203 -4.69 -13.70 1.20
CA TYR A 203 -5.73 -12.94 0.50
C TYR A 203 -6.89 -13.83 0.08
N GLN A 204 -8.03 -13.19 -0.12
CA GLN A 204 -9.16 -13.70 -0.88
C GLN A 204 -9.68 -12.56 -1.75
N PHE A 205 -9.77 -12.80 -3.03
CA PHE A 205 -10.31 -11.86 -4.00
C PHE A 205 -11.51 -12.49 -4.68
N THR A 206 -12.59 -11.78 -4.70
CA THR A 206 -13.77 -12.12 -5.48
C THR A 206 -13.81 -11.22 -6.70
N PHE A 207 -13.87 -11.83 -7.86
CA PHE A 207 -13.95 -11.12 -9.13
C PHE A 207 -15.33 -11.31 -9.77
N VAL A 208 -15.82 -10.22 -10.35
CA VAL A 208 -17.06 -10.18 -11.11
C VAL A 208 -16.74 -9.78 -12.55
N ARG A 209 -17.34 -10.48 -13.52
CA ARG A 209 -17.13 -10.20 -14.94
C ARG A 209 -17.60 -8.79 -15.26
N ARG A 210 -16.77 -8.05 -15.96
CA ARG A 210 -17.07 -6.69 -16.41
C ARG A 210 -18.16 -6.71 -17.48
N ALA A 211 -19.07 -5.74 -17.47
CA ALA A 211 -20.05 -5.59 -18.53
C ALA A 211 -19.35 -5.24 -19.84
N ALA A 212 -19.82 -5.81 -20.96
CA ALA A 212 -19.24 -5.54 -22.27
C ALA A 212 -19.27 -4.02 -22.60
N GLY A 213 -18.12 -3.47 -22.96
CA GLY A 213 -17.97 -2.04 -23.24
C GLY A 213 -17.74 -1.11 -22.03
N ALA A 214 -17.72 -1.64 -20.82
CA ALA A 214 -17.35 -0.88 -19.64
C ALA A 214 -15.82 -0.80 -19.51
N SER A 215 -15.31 0.36 -19.07
CA SER A 215 -13.90 0.51 -18.71
C SER A 215 -13.63 -0.15 -17.35
N ALA A 216 -12.39 -0.57 -17.11
CA ALA A 216 -11.97 -1.07 -15.80
C ALA A 216 -12.32 -0.07 -14.70
N GLN A 217 -13.08 -0.51 -13.72
CA GLN A 217 -13.29 0.26 -12.50
C GLN A 217 -12.22 -0.17 -11.49
N VAL A 218 -11.20 0.64 -11.33
CA VAL A 218 -10.37 0.60 -10.12
C VAL A 218 -11.25 1.23 -9.04
N ALA A 219 -12.16 0.43 -8.51
CA ALA A 219 -12.98 0.88 -7.38
C ALA A 219 -12.04 1.00 -6.18
N ASP A 220 -11.82 2.21 -5.70
CA ASP A 220 -11.39 2.41 -4.32
C ASP A 220 -12.46 1.74 -3.45
N ALA A 221 -12.10 0.63 -2.80
CA ALA A 221 -13.04 -0.12 -1.98
C ALA A 221 -13.57 0.82 -0.88
N ALA A 222 -14.82 1.20 -0.99
CA ALA A 222 -15.53 1.78 0.13
C ALA A 222 -15.67 0.71 1.22
N PRO A 223 -15.57 1.06 2.51
CA PRO A 223 -15.69 0.10 3.60
C PRO A 223 -17.01 -0.66 3.49
N ALA A 224 -16.92 -1.98 3.57
CA ALA A 224 -18.09 -2.85 3.55
C ALA A 224 -19.11 -2.41 4.63
N THR A 225 -20.35 -2.28 4.24
CA THR A 225 -21.46 -2.04 5.18
C THR A 225 -21.48 -3.16 6.22
N PRO A 226 -21.58 -2.85 7.53
CA PRO A 226 -21.41 -3.84 8.58
C PRO A 226 -22.49 -4.91 8.56
N THR A 227 -22.10 -6.16 8.52
CA THR A 227 -22.96 -7.28 8.96
C THR A 227 -23.03 -7.24 10.48
N PRO A 228 -24.21 -7.24 11.12
CA PRO A 228 -24.29 -7.19 12.57
C PRO A 228 -23.85 -8.52 13.16
N ASP A 229 -22.85 -8.52 14.03
CA ASP A 229 -22.34 -9.59 14.91
C ASP A 229 -20.88 -10.03 14.76
N VAL A 230 -20.05 -9.27 14.03
CA VAL A 230 -18.60 -9.41 14.18
C VAL A 230 -18.10 -8.10 14.80
N PRO A 231 -17.26 -8.10 15.86
CA PRO A 231 -16.65 -6.88 16.36
C PRO A 231 -15.93 -6.19 15.19
N GLN A 232 -16.47 -5.05 14.76
CA GLN A 232 -15.90 -4.31 13.64
C GLN A 232 -14.49 -3.86 13.97
N PRO A 233 -13.51 -4.09 13.10
CA PRO A 233 -12.26 -3.36 13.20
C PRO A 233 -12.57 -1.87 13.09
N SER A 234 -12.06 -1.09 14.02
CA SER A 234 -12.09 0.37 13.93
C SER A 234 -11.52 0.78 12.57
N ALA A 235 -12.25 1.62 11.86
CA ALA A 235 -11.97 1.97 10.48
C ALA A 235 -10.49 2.36 10.28
N ALA A 236 -9.79 1.57 9.49
CA ALA A 236 -8.40 1.85 9.12
C ALA A 236 -8.28 3.02 8.13
N LEU A 237 -9.41 3.48 7.55
CA LEU A 237 -9.46 4.69 6.77
C LEU A 237 -9.18 5.87 7.67
N GLU A 238 -8.34 6.80 7.20
CA GLU A 238 -8.28 8.11 7.85
C GLU A 238 -9.69 8.67 7.93
N THR A 239 -10.23 8.68 9.14
CA THR A 239 -11.56 9.23 9.38
C THR A 239 -11.57 10.66 8.87
N GLN A 240 -12.50 10.99 7.99
CA GLN A 240 -12.78 12.40 7.70
C GLN A 240 -13.34 12.98 9.00
N GLY A 241 -12.57 13.85 9.66
CA GLY A 241 -12.98 14.45 10.92
C GLY A 241 -11.83 14.59 11.93
N GLU A 242 -12.20 14.75 13.18
CA GLU A 242 -11.24 14.90 14.28
C GLU A 242 -10.58 13.56 14.62
N PHE A 243 -9.29 13.59 14.93
CA PHE A 243 -8.54 12.42 15.40
C PHE A 243 -8.84 12.15 16.88
N SER A 244 -8.73 10.89 17.29
CA SER A 244 -8.68 10.54 18.71
C SER A 244 -7.45 11.15 19.39
N TYR A 245 -7.49 11.28 20.71
CA TYR A 245 -6.35 11.80 21.48
C TYR A 245 -5.07 10.97 21.24
N GLU A 246 -5.20 9.64 21.23
CA GLU A 246 -4.10 8.70 20.99
C GLU A 246 -3.52 8.85 19.59
N GLU A 247 -4.36 9.01 18.58
CA GLU A 247 -3.91 9.30 17.22
C GLU A 247 -3.15 10.62 17.12
N CYS A 248 -3.66 11.66 17.77
CA CYS A 248 -2.98 12.95 17.82
C CYS A 248 -1.59 12.84 18.46
N VAL A 249 -1.49 12.20 19.62
CA VAL A 249 -0.22 11.98 20.32
C VAL A 249 0.76 11.21 19.44
N GLY A 250 0.31 10.08 18.89
CA GLY A 250 1.17 9.24 18.05
C GLY A 250 1.68 9.94 16.79
N ARG A 251 0.85 10.77 16.15
CA ARG A 251 1.25 11.53 14.96
C ARG A 251 2.31 12.57 15.27
N PHE A 252 2.21 13.27 16.40
CA PHE A 252 3.20 14.27 16.81
C PHE A 252 4.52 13.62 17.28
N GLU A 253 4.47 12.49 17.96
CA GLU A 253 5.64 11.71 18.33
C GLU A 253 6.44 11.31 17.08
N ILE A 254 5.77 10.75 16.07
CA ILE A 254 6.37 10.36 14.82
C ILE A 254 6.95 11.56 14.06
N LEU A 255 6.22 12.67 14.00
CA LEU A 255 6.71 13.89 13.34
C LEU A 255 7.98 14.42 14.01
N SER A 256 8.09 14.32 15.32
CA SER A 256 9.29 14.74 16.06
C SER A 256 10.50 13.86 15.76
N GLU A 257 10.28 12.57 15.47
CA GLU A 257 11.35 11.62 15.16
C GLU A 257 11.74 11.61 13.68
N THR A 258 10.80 11.86 12.77
CA THR A 258 10.99 11.68 11.33
C THR A 258 10.88 12.95 10.51
N GLY A 259 10.22 13.97 11.04
CA GLY A 259 9.92 15.21 10.35
C GLY A 259 11.10 16.18 10.37
N ASN A 260 12.03 16.05 9.42
CA ASN A 260 13.10 17.04 9.26
C ASN A 260 12.52 18.35 8.70
N ILE A 261 12.57 19.40 9.52
CA ILE A 261 12.31 20.78 9.08
C ILE A 261 13.63 21.40 8.69
N TYR A 262 13.77 21.71 7.41
CA TYR A 262 14.98 22.29 6.85
C TYR A 262 14.90 23.81 6.83
N PHE A 263 16.05 24.44 7.09
CA PHE A 263 16.23 25.87 7.05
C PHE A 263 17.44 26.22 6.20
N ALA A 264 17.42 27.37 5.57
CA ALA A 264 18.60 27.92 4.93
C ALA A 264 19.76 28.04 5.94
N SER A 265 21.00 27.79 5.50
CA SER A 265 22.17 27.73 6.36
C SER A 265 22.29 28.98 7.24
N GLY A 266 22.52 28.84 8.54
CA GLY A 266 22.61 29.92 9.51
C GLY A 266 21.35 30.80 9.65
N SER A 267 20.22 30.37 9.16
CA SER A 267 18.98 31.15 9.03
C SER A 267 17.80 30.46 9.71
N ALA A 268 16.72 31.21 9.94
CA ALA A 268 15.42 30.74 10.33
C ALA A 268 14.42 30.72 9.15
N ARG A 269 14.89 30.95 7.93
CA ARG A 269 14.05 30.85 6.72
C ARG A 269 13.82 29.38 6.40
N LEU A 270 12.57 28.97 6.37
CA LEU A 270 12.16 27.61 5.98
C LEU A 270 12.53 27.33 4.52
N ASP A 271 13.06 26.16 4.25
CA ASP A 271 13.29 25.68 2.89
C ASP A 271 12.03 25.02 2.33
N ALA A 272 11.86 25.07 1.01
CA ALA A 272 10.70 24.52 0.31
C ALA A 272 10.52 23.00 0.55
N GLU A 273 11.61 22.28 0.80
CA GLU A 273 11.57 20.86 1.17
C GLU A 273 10.78 20.58 2.45
N SER A 274 10.65 21.59 3.32
CA SER A 274 9.85 21.49 4.55
C SER A 274 8.34 21.64 4.34
N ASP A 275 7.91 22.14 3.19
CA ASP A 275 6.48 22.44 2.93
C ASP A 275 5.59 21.21 3.08
N PHE A 276 6.05 20.04 2.65
CA PHE A 276 5.29 18.80 2.78
C PHE A 276 5.09 18.43 4.25
N VAL A 277 6.17 18.37 5.03
CA VAL A 277 6.10 18.03 6.47
C VAL A 277 5.25 19.04 7.21
N LEU A 278 5.45 20.33 6.96
CA LEU A 278 4.67 21.40 7.60
C LEU A 278 3.19 21.41 7.22
N SER A 279 2.85 21.06 5.98
CA SER A 279 1.44 20.88 5.58
C SER A 279 0.78 19.69 6.30
N THR A 280 1.52 18.61 6.52
CA THR A 280 1.07 17.49 7.34
C THR A 280 0.84 17.91 8.80
N VAL A 281 1.74 18.71 9.38
CA VAL A 281 1.54 19.29 10.72
C VAL A 281 0.27 20.12 10.78
N VAL A 282 -0.01 20.95 9.75
CA VAL A 282 -1.25 21.76 9.67
C VAL A 282 -2.48 20.85 9.72
N ASP A 283 -2.53 19.80 8.87
CA ASP A 283 -3.64 18.87 8.84
C ASP A 283 -3.87 18.20 10.21
N ILE A 284 -2.80 17.69 10.82
CA ILE A 284 -2.89 17.05 12.14
C ILE A 284 -3.43 18.02 13.19
N VAL A 285 -2.86 19.24 13.26
CA VAL A 285 -3.29 20.22 14.27
C VAL A 285 -4.75 20.64 14.06
N GLN A 286 -5.22 20.78 12.84
CA GLN A 286 -6.59 21.11 12.53
C GLN A 286 -7.55 20.00 12.94
N ARG A 287 -7.15 18.75 12.78
CA ARG A 287 -7.93 17.56 13.17
C ARG A 287 -7.79 17.16 14.64
N CYS A 288 -6.94 17.86 15.39
CA CYS A 288 -6.74 17.71 16.83
C CYS A 288 -7.14 18.99 17.60
N PRO A 289 -8.41 19.44 17.56
CA PRO A 289 -8.80 20.80 17.98
C PRO A 289 -8.57 21.09 19.47
N SER A 290 -8.60 20.08 20.32
CA SER A 290 -8.41 20.21 21.78
C SER A 290 -6.93 20.33 22.21
N LEU A 291 -5.97 20.08 21.30
CA LEU A 291 -4.56 20.02 21.66
C LEU A 291 -3.82 21.33 21.42
N ARG A 292 -2.83 21.60 22.25
CA ARG A 292 -1.86 22.69 22.12
C ARG A 292 -0.51 22.12 21.77
N LEU A 293 0.23 22.80 20.90
CA LEU A 293 1.48 22.35 20.34
C LEU A 293 2.63 23.24 20.80
N LEU A 294 3.64 22.64 21.39
CA LEU A 294 4.93 23.26 21.64
C LEU A 294 5.89 22.88 20.51
N ILE A 295 6.43 23.89 19.84
CA ILE A 295 7.44 23.77 18.79
C ILE A 295 8.79 24.14 19.40
N SER A 296 9.68 23.15 19.51
CA SER A 296 11.00 23.28 20.13
C SER A 296 12.10 23.28 19.08
N GLY A 297 12.91 24.32 19.06
CA GLY A 297 14.07 24.44 18.16
C GLY A 297 15.37 24.02 18.87
N HIS A 298 16.20 23.28 18.13
CA HIS A 298 17.52 22.81 18.60
C HIS A 298 18.60 23.09 17.56
N THR A 299 19.85 23.21 18.02
CA THR A 299 21.04 23.32 17.17
C THR A 299 22.04 22.21 17.54
N ASP A 300 23.07 22.09 16.74
CA ASP A 300 24.32 21.46 17.15
C ASP A 300 25.17 22.44 18.00
N ASP A 301 26.39 22.02 18.36
CA ASP A 301 27.35 22.80 19.14
C ASP A 301 28.25 23.71 18.31
N ASP A 302 27.97 23.89 17.01
CA ASP A 302 28.74 24.82 16.17
C ASP A 302 28.29 26.26 16.43
N GLY A 303 29.23 27.10 16.87
CA GLY A 303 28.98 28.51 17.17
C GLY A 303 28.99 28.84 18.65
N SER A 304 28.47 30.00 19.03
CA SER A 304 28.31 30.35 20.44
C SER A 304 26.94 29.93 20.97
N ASN A 305 26.88 29.53 22.25
CA ASN A 305 25.62 29.17 22.91
C ASN A 305 24.56 30.28 22.75
N ALA A 306 24.91 31.55 22.94
CA ALA A 306 23.98 32.68 22.78
C ALA A 306 23.45 32.81 21.31
N TYR A 307 24.28 32.54 20.32
CA TYR A 307 23.87 32.51 18.93
C TYR A 307 22.92 31.34 18.67
N ASN A 308 23.29 30.16 19.13
CA ASN A 308 22.50 28.92 19.01
C ASN A 308 21.14 29.01 19.69
N GLN A 309 21.11 29.61 20.90
CA GLN A 309 19.86 29.91 21.62
C GLN A 309 18.94 30.79 20.75
N SER A 310 19.46 31.94 20.30
CA SER A 310 18.68 32.88 19.47
C SER A 310 18.26 32.29 18.11
N LEU A 311 19.12 31.47 17.48
CA LEU A 311 18.80 30.82 16.20
C LEU A 311 17.68 29.79 16.36
N SER A 312 17.73 28.97 17.40
CA SER A 312 16.72 27.94 17.69
C SER A 312 15.35 28.57 18.01
N GLU A 313 15.31 29.67 18.78
CA GLU A 313 14.08 30.42 19.04
C GLU A 313 13.45 30.97 17.74
N ARG A 314 14.27 31.60 16.88
CA ARG A 314 13.77 32.14 15.60
C ARG A 314 13.26 31.02 14.68
N ARG A 315 13.91 29.86 14.65
CA ARG A 315 13.47 28.70 13.86
C ARG A 315 12.14 28.18 14.34
N ALA A 316 11.98 27.96 15.64
CA ALA A 316 10.70 27.55 16.25
C ALA A 316 9.59 28.56 15.94
N LEU A 317 9.86 29.87 16.05
CA LEU A 317 8.90 30.91 15.71
C LEU A 317 8.52 30.91 14.22
N SER A 318 9.46 30.67 13.30
CA SER A 318 9.17 30.57 11.88
C SER A 318 8.20 29.45 11.55
N VAL A 319 8.30 28.31 12.25
CA VAL A 319 7.34 27.19 12.11
C VAL A 319 5.97 27.62 12.64
N VAL A 320 5.90 28.24 13.81
CA VAL A 320 4.64 28.77 14.36
C VAL A 320 3.96 29.74 13.39
N ASP A 321 4.74 30.66 12.79
CA ASP A 321 4.24 31.63 11.83
C ASP A 321 3.74 30.94 10.54
N TYR A 322 4.40 29.88 10.08
CA TYR A 322 3.95 29.08 8.96
C TYR A 322 2.60 28.42 9.25
N LEU A 323 2.46 27.74 10.39
CA LEU A 323 1.23 27.05 10.80
C LEU A 323 0.07 28.04 10.95
N SER A 324 0.35 29.22 11.55
CA SER A 324 -0.67 30.25 11.75
C SER A 324 -1.18 30.83 10.42
N ARG A 325 -0.29 31.07 9.45
CA ARG A 325 -0.68 31.51 8.09
C ARG A 325 -1.51 30.48 7.33
N ARG A 326 -1.41 29.19 7.70
CA ARG A 326 -2.22 28.09 7.14
C ARG A 326 -3.50 27.82 7.93
N GLY A 327 -3.89 28.72 8.86
CA GLY A 327 -5.19 28.68 9.55
C GLY A 327 -5.19 27.98 10.89
N VAL A 328 -4.04 27.61 11.43
CA VAL A 328 -3.95 27.08 12.81
C VAL A 328 -4.07 28.24 13.79
N ASP A 329 -4.96 28.13 14.78
CA ASP A 329 -5.13 29.17 15.82
C ASP A 329 -3.83 29.40 16.59
N ARG A 330 -3.30 30.62 16.52
CA ARG A 330 -2.05 31.03 17.16
C ARG A 330 -2.01 30.75 18.66
N ARG A 331 -3.18 30.81 19.34
CA ARG A 331 -3.29 30.52 20.78
C ARG A 331 -2.99 29.08 21.16
N ARG A 332 -3.04 28.18 20.19
CA ARG A 332 -2.70 26.75 20.35
C ARG A 332 -1.24 26.44 20.12
N LEU A 333 -0.46 27.43 19.65
CA LEU A 333 0.93 27.23 19.23
C LEU A 333 1.87 27.99 20.17
N HIS A 334 2.83 27.28 20.72
CA HIS A 334 3.93 27.85 21.51
C HIS A 334 5.28 27.51 20.86
N SER A 335 6.26 28.38 21.02
CA SER A 335 7.62 28.14 20.53
C SER A 335 8.63 28.30 21.66
N ALA A 336 9.65 27.45 21.66
CA ALA A 336 10.80 27.53 22.55
C ALA A 336 12.08 27.22 21.77
N GLY A 337 13.18 27.91 22.07
CA GLY A 337 14.50 27.55 21.60
C GLY A 337 15.29 26.95 22.74
N PHE A 338 16.06 25.92 22.47
CA PHE A 338 16.94 25.26 23.44
C PHE A 338 18.41 25.29 23.00
N GLY A 339 18.72 25.97 21.89
CA GLY A 339 20.08 26.02 21.38
C GLY A 339 20.70 24.61 21.29
N GLU A 340 21.92 24.50 21.79
CA GLU A 340 22.70 23.27 21.89
C GLU A 340 22.51 22.49 23.21
N ASP A 341 21.71 23.01 24.17
CA ASP A 341 21.64 22.51 25.54
C ASP A 341 20.94 21.15 25.67
N ARG A 342 20.19 20.73 24.63
CA ARG A 342 19.44 19.47 24.60
C ARG A 342 19.77 18.62 23.38
N PRO A 343 21.00 18.11 23.27
CA PRO A 343 21.37 17.26 22.15
C PRO A 343 20.63 15.91 22.23
N MET A 344 20.15 15.42 21.09
CA MET A 344 19.55 14.07 20.98
C MET A 344 20.65 13.00 20.96
N VAL A 345 21.78 13.33 20.35
CA VAL A 345 22.96 12.45 20.20
C VAL A 345 24.23 13.27 20.46
N PRO A 346 25.38 12.65 20.79
CA PRO A 346 26.65 13.35 20.93
C PRO A 346 27.00 14.16 19.67
N ASN A 347 27.55 15.37 19.82
CA ASN A 347 27.98 16.22 18.69
C ASN A 347 29.38 15.82 18.13
N ASP A 348 29.65 14.53 17.99
CA ASP A 348 30.95 13.93 17.66
C ASP A 348 31.16 13.68 16.14
N SER A 349 30.14 13.83 15.35
CA SER A 349 30.21 13.64 13.90
C SER A 349 29.26 14.57 13.16
N ALA A 350 29.54 14.85 11.87
CA ALA A 350 28.66 15.64 11.02
C ALA A 350 27.25 15.03 10.92
N PHE A 351 27.16 13.71 10.94
CA PHE A 351 25.90 12.99 10.95
C PHE A 351 25.13 13.24 12.26
N ASN A 352 25.76 13.10 13.43
CA ASN A 352 25.13 13.35 14.71
C ASN A 352 24.75 14.83 14.89
N LYS A 353 25.59 15.76 14.45
CA LYS A 353 25.27 17.20 14.43
C LYS A 353 24.02 17.47 13.59
N SER A 354 23.88 16.84 12.43
CA SER A 354 22.67 17.00 11.61
C SER A 354 21.38 16.54 12.31
N ARG A 355 21.45 15.52 13.17
CA ARG A 355 20.32 15.05 14.00
C ARG A 355 19.98 16.01 15.13
N ASN A 356 20.98 16.70 15.67
CA ASN A 356 20.77 17.70 16.72
C ASN A 356 20.12 18.99 16.17
N ARG A 357 20.38 19.37 14.90
CA ARG A 357 19.71 20.49 14.20
C ARG A 357 18.28 20.12 13.81
N ARG A 358 17.35 20.17 14.76
CA ARG A 358 15.99 19.70 14.57
C ARG A 358 14.93 20.65 15.11
N ILE A 359 13.70 20.42 14.70
CA ILE A 359 12.48 20.93 15.33
C ILE A 359 11.75 19.73 15.95
N GLU A 360 11.35 19.85 17.19
CA GLU A 360 10.50 18.90 17.89
C GLU A 360 9.09 19.46 18.05
N PHE A 361 8.11 18.57 17.93
CA PHE A 361 6.71 18.89 18.20
C PHE A 361 6.26 18.10 19.42
N SER A 362 5.82 18.78 20.46
CA SER A 362 5.28 18.15 21.66
C SER A 362 3.93 18.74 22.03
N LEU A 363 3.07 17.88 22.56
CA LEU A 363 1.76 18.30 23.04
C LEU A 363 1.88 18.79 24.47
N TYR A 364 1.14 19.84 24.79
CA TYR A 364 0.99 20.30 26.16
C TYR A 364 -0.47 20.65 26.45
N GLN A 365 -0.88 20.50 27.70
CA GLN A 365 -2.23 20.81 28.17
C GLN A 365 -2.37 22.26 28.63
#